data_4e90eae39c911dbefe5b8e870cdb9db8
#
_entry.id   4e90eae39c911dbefe5b8e870cdb9db8
#
_cell.length_a   1.000
_cell.length_b   1.000
_cell.length_c   1.000
_cell.angle_alpha   90.00
_cell.angle_beta   90.00
_cell.angle_gamma   90.00
#
_symmetry.space_group_name_H-M   'P 1'
#
loop_
_entity.id
_entity.type
_entity.pdbx_description
1 polymer ?
#
loop_
_entity_poly.entity_id
_entity_poly.type
_entity_poly.pdbx_seq_one_letter_code
_entity_poly.pdbx_strand_id
1 'polypeptide(L)'
;FLSFFDITLLTQYRLTIPVLIFSILISSVFRDEIDSKIMFLYKDIKRSKIFNAKILGLFLVYILYLFGTFFATLITYYGIMLPRFGVDSNFLPSSSILVEKSILSILSVVLLNLITTVMVAMVSIKSKTLVAVLVGIFFTLFAFTAPLLIGVKYVIPTTYANALQAGEFGLTPLIIIGLSCIYLLPSYFSARKNFEKIEF
;
A
#
# COMPACT_ATOMS: atom_id res chain seq x y z
N PHE A 1 -18.61 5.66 11.30
CA PHE A 1 -17.49 6.24 10.53
C PHE A 1 -16.47 5.19 10.05
N LEU A 2 -15.96 4.32 10.93
CA LEU A 2 -14.87 3.39 10.61
C LEU A 2 -15.12 2.57 9.34
N SER A 3 -16.31 2.01 9.16
CA SER A 3 -16.65 1.24 7.95
C SER A 3 -16.70 2.12 6.69
N PHE A 4 -17.04 3.39 6.80
CA PHE A 4 -17.01 4.32 5.67
C PHE A 4 -15.56 4.64 5.26
N PHE A 5 -14.65 4.78 6.23
CA PHE A 5 -13.22 4.95 5.96
C PHE A 5 -12.62 3.70 5.30
N ASP A 6 -12.96 2.50 5.77
CA ASP A 6 -12.56 1.23 5.15
C ASP A 6 -13.00 1.14 3.69
N ILE A 7 -14.29 1.39 3.41
CA ILE A 7 -14.83 1.39 2.05
C ILE A 7 -14.14 2.44 1.17
N THR A 8 -13.82 3.62 1.72
CA THR A 8 -13.11 4.66 0.99
C THR A 8 -11.71 4.21 0.59
N LEU A 9 -10.93 3.62 1.50
CA LEU A 9 -9.59 3.09 1.20
C LEU A 9 -9.65 1.95 0.18
N LEU A 10 -10.58 1.02 0.33
CA LEU A 10 -10.80 -0.06 -0.64
C LEU A 10 -11.15 0.48 -2.03
N THR A 11 -12.00 1.50 -2.10
CA THR A 11 -12.41 2.11 -3.36
C THR A 11 -11.25 2.83 -4.03
N GLN A 12 -10.45 3.58 -3.27
CA GLN A 12 -9.24 4.23 -3.77
C GLN A 12 -8.24 3.20 -4.31
N TYR A 13 -8.05 2.09 -3.60
CA TYR A 13 -7.19 1.00 -4.03
C TYR A 13 -7.69 0.36 -5.34
N ARG A 14 -8.99 0.12 -5.47
CA ARG A 14 -9.63 -0.42 -6.70
C ARG A 14 -9.45 0.48 -7.91
N LEU A 15 -9.60 1.79 -7.73
CA LEU A 15 -9.48 2.76 -8.81
C LEU A 15 -8.05 2.91 -9.34
N THR A 16 -7.06 2.31 -8.67
CA THR A 16 -5.64 2.32 -9.04
C THR A 16 -5.01 3.72 -9.17
N ILE A 17 -5.78 4.80 -9.01
CA ILE A 17 -5.30 6.19 -9.15
C ILE A 17 -4.18 6.52 -8.16
N PRO A 18 -4.32 6.23 -6.84
CA PRO A 18 -3.24 6.46 -5.88
C PRO A 18 -1.99 5.66 -6.25
N VAL A 19 -2.16 4.40 -6.66
CA VAL A 19 -1.04 3.53 -7.06
C VAL A 19 -0.32 4.09 -8.28
N LEU A 20 -1.05 4.63 -9.26
CA LEU A 20 -0.47 5.28 -10.43
C LEU A 20 0.39 6.48 -10.02
N ILE A 21 -0.16 7.39 -9.20
CA ILE A 21 0.55 8.58 -8.72
C ILE A 21 1.79 8.17 -7.91
N PHE A 22 1.64 7.22 -6.97
CA PHE A 22 2.77 6.71 -6.19
C PHE A 22 3.82 6.02 -7.06
N SER A 23 3.43 5.27 -8.07
CA SER A 23 4.37 4.59 -8.98
C SER A 23 5.19 5.59 -9.79
N ILE A 24 4.59 6.70 -10.24
CA ILE A 24 5.32 7.80 -10.90
C ILE A 24 6.29 8.46 -9.92
N LEU A 25 5.84 8.75 -8.70
CA LEU A 25 6.68 9.34 -7.65
C LEU A 25 7.87 8.42 -7.31
N ILE A 26 7.63 7.12 -7.15
CA ILE A 26 8.68 6.13 -6.87
C ILE A 26 9.69 6.09 -8.02
N SER A 27 9.20 6.11 -9.25
CA SER A 27 10.08 6.12 -10.42
C SER A 27 10.91 7.40 -10.50
N SER A 28 10.33 8.55 -10.18
CA SER A 28 11.08 9.82 -10.12
C SER A 28 12.20 9.74 -9.06
N VAL A 29 11.92 9.22 -7.87
CA VAL A 29 12.91 9.08 -6.79
C VAL A 29 14.05 8.12 -7.13
N PHE A 30 13.80 7.07 -7.92
CA PHE A 30 14.81 6.07 -8.25
C PHE A 30 15.35 6.23 -9.67
N ARG A 31 14.47 6.16 -10.69
CA ARG A 31 14.88 6.08 -12.09
C ARG A 31 15.40 7.39 -12.61
N ASP A 32 14.70 8.50 -12.37
CA ASP A 32 15.13 9.80 -12.90
C ASP A 32 16.47 10.24 -12.29
N GLU A 33 16.72 9.92 -11.01
CA GLU A 33 18.01 10.22 -10.38
C GLU A 33 19.15 9.33 -10.92
N ILE A 34 18.85 8.07 -11.31
CA ILE A 34 19.82 7.20 -11.97
C ILE A 34 20.15 7.76 -13.36
N ASP A 35 19.12 8.10 -14.16
CA ASP A 35 19.30 8.56 -15.55
C ASP A 35 19.97 9.94 -15.61
N SER A 36 19.68 10.83 -14.65
CA SER A 36 20.31 12.14 -14.54
C SER A 36 21.72 12.12 -13.95
N LYS A 37 22.19 10.95 -13.52
CA LYS A 37 23.49 10.76 -12.84
C LYS A 37 23.68 11.60 -11.56
N ILE A 38 22.62 12.16 -11.00
CA ILE A 38 22.63 12.91 -9.74
C ILE A 38 23.21 12.05 -8.60
N MET A 39 23.05 10.74 -8.68
CA MET A 39 23.61 9.80 -7.70
C MET A 39 25.13 9.86 -7.57
N PHE A 40 25.85 10.40 -8.56
CA PHE A 40 27.28 10.65 -8.47
C PHE A 40 27.65 11.64 -7.36
N LEU A 41 26.75 12.57 -7.03
CA LEU A 41 26.94 13.52 -5.94
C LEU A 41 26.99 12.84 -4.56
N TYR A 42 26.44 11.65 -4.44
CA TYR A 42 26.38 10.88 -3.20
C TYR A 42 27.43 9.76 -3.12
N LYS A 43 28.50 9.81 -3.92
CA LYS A 43 29.53 8.75 -4.00
C LYS A 43 30.17 8.40 -2.66
N ASP A 44 30.26 9.36 -1.74
CA ASP A 44 30.88 9.18 -0.42
C ASP A 44 29.93 8.53 0.61
N ILE A 45 28.66 8.35 0.26
CA ILE A 45 27.63 7.75 1.13
C ILE A 45 27.38 6.29 0.71
N LYS A 46 27.33 5.38 1.70
CA LYS A 46 27.01 3.97 1.43
C LYS A 46 25.64 3.86 0.72
N ARG A 47 25.62 3.21 -0.44
CA ARG A 47 24.42 3.05 -1.29
C ARG A 47 23.21 2.46 -0.54
N SER A 48 23.47 1.52 0.39
CA SER A 48 22.40 0.98 1.24
C SER A 48 21.75 2.04 2.13
N LYS A 49 22.49 3.03 2.62
CA LYS A 49 21.92 4.13 3.40
C LYS A 49 21.03 5.03 2.54
N ILE A 50 21.48 5.34 1.31
CA ILE A 50 20.70 6.12 0.34
C ILE A 50 19.40 5.39 0.00
N PHE A 51 19.48 4.10 -0.33
CA PHE A 51 18.31 3.26 -0.63
C PHE A 51 17.30 3.26 0.53
N ASN A 52 17.78 3.02 1.75
CA ASN A 52 16.91 2.99 2.93
C ASN A 52 16.25 4.35 3.19
N ALA A 53 17.01 5.45 3.04
CA ALA A 53 16.46 6.80 3.19
C ALA A 53 15.35 7.08 2.16
N LYS A 54 15.52 6.66 0.89
CA LYS A 54 14.52 6.80 -0.16
C LYS A 54 13.25 5.98 0.14
N ILE A 55 13.40 4.72 0.51
CA ILE A 55 12.25 3.87 0.88
C ILE A 55 11.52 4.44 2.10
N LEU A 56 12.27 4.88 3.13
CA LEU A 56 11.67 5.50 4.32
C LEU A 56 10.92 6.79 3.95
N GLY A 57 11.50 7.63 3.09
CA GLY A 57 10.85 8.83 2.57
C GLY A 57 9.53 8.53 1.85
N LEU A 58 9.52 7.49 0.99
CA LEU A 58 8.30 7.05 0.30
C LEU A 58 7.24 6.53 1.27
N PHE A 59 7.63 5.78 2.31
CA PHE A 59 6.70 5.34 3.36
C PHE A 59 6.13 6.52 4.15
N LEU A 60 6.95 7.54 4.43
CA LEU A 60 6.49 8.75 5.10
C LEU A 60 5.48 9.51 4.25
N VAL A 61 5.72 9.65 2.94
CA VAL A 61 4.76 10.25 2.01
C VAL A 61 3.45 9.45 1.97
N TYR A 62 3.54 8.12 1.99
CA TYR A 62 2.35 7.27 2.06
C TYR A 62 1.57 7.45 3.38
N ILE A 63 2.26 7.57 4.51
CA ILE A 63 1.63 7.87 5.81
C ILE A 63 0.92 9.23 5.76
N LEU A 64 1.54 10.27 5.20
CA LEU A 64 0.92 11.58 5.01
C LEU A 64 -0.34 11.49 4.13
N TYR A 65 -0.29 10.71 3.07
CA TYR A 65 -1.46 10.42 2.23
C TYR A 65 -2.58 9.75 3.03
N LEU A 66 -2.28 8.75 3.88
CA LEU A 66 -3.27 8.10 4.74
C LEU A 66 -3.92 9.09 5.72
N PHE A 67 -3.13 9.96 6.35
CA PHE A 67 -3.66 11.01 7.22
C PHE A 67 -4.57 11.96 6.45
N GLY A 68 -4.14 12.42 5.28
CA GLY A 68 -4.96 13.28 4.41
C GLY A 68 -6.29 12.62 4.04
N THR A 69 -6.25 11.33 3.65
CA THR A 69 -7.46 10.55 3.34
C THR A 69 -8.36 10.40 4.56
N PHE A 70 -7.79 10.14 5.74
CA PHE A 70 -8.54 10.01 6.98
C PHE A 70 -9.30 11.31 7.31
N PHE A 71 -8.62 12.45 7.30
CA PHE A 71 -9.25 13.73 7.59
C PHE A 71 -10.28 14.13 6.53
N ALA A 72 -9.98 13.92 5.24
CA ALA A 72 -10.94 14.19 4.16
C ALA A 72 -12.22 13.33 4.33
N THR A 73 -12.05 12.05 4.64
CA THR A 73 -13.17 11.12 4.90
C THR A 73 -13.96 11.53 6.12
N LEU A 74 -13.29 11.99 7.19
CA LEU A 74 -13.92 12.45 8.42
C LEU A 74 -14.78 13.69 8.17
N ILE A 75 -14.23 14.68 7.45
CA ILE A 75 -14.97 15.90 7.08
C ILE A 75 -16.18 15.54 6.20
N THR A 76 -16.00 14.65 5.22
CA THR A 76 -17.08 14.21 4.33
C THR A 76 -18.18 13.49 5.10
N TYR A 77 -17.81 12.58 6.02
CA TYR A 77 -18.78 11.81 6.79
C TYR A 77 -19.63 12.69 7.71
N TYR A 78 -18.98 13.46 8.57
CA TYR A 78 -19.70 14.29 9.55
C TYR A 78 -20.25 15.58 8.98
N GLY A 79 -19.60 16.18 7.96
CA GLY A 79 -20.04 17.44 7.35
C GLY A 79 -21.11 17.28 6.27
N ILE A 80 -21.11 16.16 5.55
CA ILE A 80 -22.00 15.97 4.40
C ILE A 80 -22.94 14.78 4.59
N MET A 81 -22.39 13.59 4.92
CA MET A 81 -23.18 12.36 4.97
C MET A 81 -24.16 12.36 6.14
N LEU A 82 -23.72 12.74 7.32
CA LEU A 82 -24.55 12.78 8.51
C LEU A 82 -25.76 13.74 8.35
N PRO A 83 -25.60 15.02 7.96
CA PRO A 83 -26.74 15.94 7.88
C PRO A 83 -27.66 15.68 6.68
N ARG A 84 -27.13 15.10 5.57
CA ARG A 84 -27.94 14.89 4.37
C ARG A 84 -28.67 13.55 4.32
N PHE A 85 -28.03 12.50 4.83
CA PHE A 85 -28.52 11.12 4.70
C PHE A 85 -28.93 10.48 6.04
N GLY A 86 -28.76 11.20 7.16
CA GLY A 86 -29.14 10.69 8.49
C GLY A 86 -28.40 9.40 8.89
N VAL A 87 -27.13 9.25 8.44
CA VAL A 87 -26.32 8.09 8.81
C VAL A 87 -25.99 8.11 10.30
N ASP A 88 -25.60 6.97 10.84
CA ASP A 88 -25.24 6.84 12.25
C ASP A 88 -24.06 7.77 12.63
N SER A 89 -24.21 8.55 13.69
CA SER A 89 -23.19 9.47 14.19
C SER A 89 -22.02 8.75 14.89
N ASN A 90 -22.15 7.46 15.16
CA ASN A 90 -21.15 6.69 15.90
C ASN A 90 -19.85 6.54 15.08
N PHE A 91 -18.70 6.71 15.77
CA PHE A 91 -17.40 6.50 15.16
C PHE A 91 -17.16 5.03 14.84
N LEU A 92 -17.54 4.12 15.75
CA LEU A 92 -17.43 2.68 15.57
C LEU A 92 -18.78 2.07 15.18
N PRO A 93 -18.81 1.02 14.36
CA PRO A 93 -20.01 0.23 14.09
C PRO A 93 -20.57 -0.40 15.40
N SER A 94 -21.87 -0.61 15.44
CA SER A 94 -22.54 -1.22 16.61
C SER A 94 -22.16 -2.69 16.82
N SER A 95 -21.71 -3.39 15.80
CA SER A 95 -21.28 -4.80 15.84
C SER A 95 -19.77 -4.91 15.98
N SER A 96 -19.28 -5.65 16.99
CA SER A 96 -17.86 -5.92 17.20
C SER A 96 -17.20 -6.60 15.98
N ILE A 97 -17.91 -7.50 15.31
CA ILE A 97 -17.43 -8.20 14.09
C ILE A 97 -17.17 -7.22 12.96
N LEU A 98 -18.04 -6.20 12.80
CA LEU A 98 -17.83 -5.17 11.78
C LEU A 98 -16.63 -4.28 12.11
N VAL A 99 -16.38 -3.97 13.38
CA VAL A 99 -15.19 -3.24 13.82
C VAL A 99 -13.92 -4.02 13.47
N GLU A 100 -13.88 -5.29 13.88
CA GLU A 100 -12.75 -6.19 13.63
C GLU A 100 -12.47 -6.34 12.13
N LYS A 101 -13.51 -6.56 11.33
CA LYS A 101 -13.42 -6.68 9.89
C LYS A 101 -12.89 -5.40 9.23
N SER A 102 -13.40 -4.24 9.62
CA SER A 102 -12.92 -2.95 9.09
C SER A 102 -11.46 -2.69 9.44
N ILE A 103 -11.03 -2.99 10.67
CA ILE A 103 -9.62 -2.84 11.09
C ILE A 103 -8.71 -3.75 10.26
N LEU A 104 -9.08 -5.04 10.08
CA LEU A 104 -8.28 -5.98 9.29
C LEU A 104 -8.25 -5.61 7.81
N SER A 105 -9.35 -5.12 7.26
CA SER A 105 -9.43 -4.63 5.89
C SER A 105 -8.51 -3.43 5.67
N ILE A 106 -8.57 -2.42 6.54
CA ILE A 106 -7.68 -1.25 6.52
C ILE A 106 -6.22 -1.70 6.61
N LEU A 107 -5.88 -2.57 7.57
CA LEU A 107 -4.52 -3.11 7.73
C LEU A 107 -4.05 -3.80 6.44
N SER A 108 -4.89 -4.64 5.84
CA SER A 108 -4.57 -5.35 4.61
C SER A 108 -4.31 -4.42 3.44
N VAL A 109 -5.13 -3.37 3.26
CA VAL A 109 -4.96 -2.39 2.18
C VAL A 109 -3.69 -1.57 2.38
N VAL A 110 -3.40 -1.16 3.62
CA VAL A 110 -2.16 -0.44 3.96
C VAL A 110 -0.94 -1.29 3.62
N LEU A 111 -0.91 -2.55 4.04
CA LEU A 111 0.20 -3.47 3.76
C LEU A 111 0.36 -3.74 2.26
N LEU A 112 -0.74 -3.91 1.51
CA LEU A 112 -0.68 -4.07 0.05
C LEU A 112 -0.08 -2.84 -0.64
N ASN A 113 -0.41 -1.63 -0.21
CA ASN A 113 0.20 -0.41 -0.75
C ASN A 113 1.71 -0.33 -0.44
N LEU A 114 2.13 -0.75 0.76
CA LEU A 114 3.56 -0.83 1.10
C LEU A 114 4.29 -1.87 0.24
N ILE A 115 3.69 -3.05 0.01
CA ILE A 115 4.22 -4.08 -0.89
C ILE A 115 4.36 -3.50 -2.30
N THR A 116 3.29 -2.86 -2.83
CA THR A 116 3.29 -2.24 -4.15
C THR A 116 4.41 -1.20 -4.27
N THR A 117 4.60 -0.35 -3.25
CA THR A 117 5.67 0.66 -3.21
C THR A 117 7.05 0.01 -3.37
N VAL A 118 7.33 -1.05 -2.63
CA VAL A 118 8.64 -1.73 -2.70
C VAL A 118 8.82 -2.50 -4.02
N MET A 119 7.75 -3.14 -4.53
CA MET A 119 7.79 -3.82 -5.83
C MET A 119 8.04 -2.85 -6.98
N VAL A 120 7.34 -1.71 -7.00
CA VAL A 120 7.55 -0.66 -8.00
C VAL A 120 8.96 -0.09 -7.90
N ALA A 121 9.49 0.14 -6.68
CA ALA A 121 10.87 0.59 -6.49
C ALA A 121 11.87 -0.44 -7.05
N MET A 122 11.66 -1.73 -6.80
CA MET A 122 12.50 -2.81 -7.32
C MET A 122 12.56 -2.80 -8.86
N VAL A 123 11.44 -2.59 -9.51
CA VAL A 123 11.35 -2.55 -10.97
C VAL A 123 11.92 -1.23 -11.53
N SER A 124 11.64 -0.11 -10.88
CA SER A 124 12.08 1.24 -11.28
C SER A 124 13.60 1.38 -11.33
N ILE A 125 14.35 0.66 -10.47
CA ILE A 125 15.81 0.63 -10.48
C ILE A 125 16.37 0.08 -11.79
N LYS A 126 15.69 -0.88 -12.43
CA LYS A 126 16.17 -1.56 -13.63
C LYS A 126 15.46 -1.17 -14.91
N SER A 127 14.26 -0.65 -14.81
CA SER A 127 13.36 -0.45 -15.95
C SER A 127 12.93 1.01 -16.08
N LYS A 128 12.41 1.37 -17.25
CA LYS A 128 11.83 2.70 -17.50
C LYS A 128 10.58 2.93 -16.65
N THR A 129 10.27 4.19 -16.39
CA THR A 129 9.11 4.65 -15.61
C THR A 129 7.80 3.98 -16.01
N LEU A 130 7.56 3.85 -17.33
CA LEU A 130 6.34 3.21 -17.84
C LEU A 130 6.20 1.76 -17.36
N VAL A 131 7.28 0.98 -17.36
CA VAL A 131 7.26 -0.42 -16.90
C VAL A 131 6.99 -0.51 -15.40
N ALA A 132 7.62 0.36 -14.61
CA ALA A 132 7.42 0.42 -13.18
C ALA A 132 5.95 0.76 -12.82
N VAL A 133 5.35 1.73 -13.51
CA VAL A 133 3.94 2.11 -13.36
C VAL A 133 3.02 0.95 -13.75
N LEU A 134 3.26 0.30 -14.88
CA LEU A 134 2.47 -0.85 -15.30
C LEU A 134 2.51 -2.00 -14.28
N VAL A 135 3.68 -2.31 -13.73
CA VAL A 135 3.82 -3.34 -12.68
C VAL A 135 3.00 -2.97 -11.44
N GLY A 136 3.01 -1.71 -11.00
CA GLY A 136 2.19 -1.25 -9.88
C GLY A 136 0.69 -1.43 -10.15
N ILE A 137 0.21 -1.03 -11.33
CA ILE A 137 -1.19 -1.17 -11.74
C ILE A 137 -1.58 -2.65 -11.84
N PHE A 138 -0.79 -3.48 -12.53
CA PHE A 138 -1.08 -4.91 -12.68
C PHE A 138 -1.10 -5.64 -11.33
N PHE A 139 -0.15 -5.33 -10.44
CA PHE A 139 -0.16 -5.93 -9.11
C PHE A 139 -1.42 -5.55 -8.32
N THR A 140 -1.84 -4.29 -8.40
CA THR A 140 -3.06 -3.81 -7.72
C THR A 140 -4.31 -4.48 -8.29
N LEU A 141 -4.43 -4.57 -9.61
CA LEU A 141 -5.55 -5.27 -10.27
C LEU A 141 -5.55 -6.76 -9.91
N PHE A 142 -4.39 -7.41 -9.89
CA PHE A 142 -4.26 -8.80 -9.46
C PHE A 142 -4.68 -8.96 -8.00
N ALA A 143 -4.18 -8.12 -7.10
CA ALA A 143 -4.53 -8.17 -5.67
C ALA A 143 -6.02 -7.93 -5.43
N PHE A 144 -6.70 -7.17 -6.30
CA PHE A 144 -8.14 -6.95 -6.25
C PHE A 144 -8.93 -8.14 -6.79
N THR A 145 -8.48 -8.77 -7.88
CA THR A 145 -9.21 -9.87 -8.54
C THR A 145 -8.91 -11.24 -7.93
N ALA A 146 -7.73 -11.44 -7.35
CA ALA A 146 -7.31 -12.73 -6.79
C ALA A 146 -8.27 -13.31 -5.72
N PRO A 147 -8.89 -12.52 -4.81
CA PRO A 147 -9.89 -13.02 -3.87
C PRO A 147 -11.11 -13.67 -4.53
N LEU A 148 -11.37 -13.35 -5.81
CA LEU A 148 -12.49 -13.91 -6.57
C LEU A 148 -12.14 -15.25 -7.24
N LEU A 149 -10.85 -15.60 -7.31
CA LEU A 149 -10.36 -16.78 -8.01
C LEU A 149 -10.17 -17.96 -7.05
N ILE A 150 -10.77 -19.10 -7.39
CA ILE A 150 -10.63 -20.35 -6.64
C ILE A 150 -9.15 -20.80 -6.67
N GLY A 151 -8.56 -21.06 -5.51
CA GLY A 151 -7.15 -21.48 -5.36
C GLY A 151 -6.16 -20.34 -5.18
N VAL A 152 -6.40 -19.17 -5.77
CA VAL A 152 -5.51 -18.01 -5.65
C VAL A 152 -5.92 -17.06 -4.51
N LYS A 153 -7.18 -17.14 -4.08
CA LYS A 153 -7.75 -16.25 -3.06
C LYS A 153 -6.91 -16.15 -1.77
N TYR A 154 -6.29 -17.25 -1.35
CA TYR A 154 -5.50 -17.28 -0.11
C TYR A 154 -4.11 -16.65 -0.19
N VAL A 155 -3.70 -16.24 -1.38
CA VAL A 155 -2.39 -15.59 -1.63
C VAL A 155 -2.40 -14.11 -1.26
N ILE A 156 -3.58 -13.50 -1.19
CA ILE A 156 -3.73 -12.05 -0.94
C ILE A 156 -4.26 -11.76 0.47
N PRO A 157 -3.64 -10.81 1.20
CA PRO A 157 -4.01 -10.48 2.58
C PRO A 157 -5.48 -10.06 2.78
N THR A 158 -6.08 -9.36 1.82
CA THR A 158 -7.47 -8.88 1.89
C THR A 158 -8.50 -10.00 1.95
N THR A 159 -8.17 -11.19 1.45
CA THR A 159 -9.07 -12.35 1.53
C THR A 159 -9.37 -12.74 2.97
N TYR A 160 -8.35 -12.71 3.83
CA TYR A 160 -8.50 -13.09 5.24
C TYR A 160 -9.33 -12.09 6.03
N ALA A 161 -9.20 -10.79 5.72
CA ALA A 161 -10.06 -9.76 6.32
C ALA A 161 -11.54 -9.96 5.95
N ASN A 162 -11.82 -10.38 4.70
CA ASN A 162 -13.18 -10.63 4.23
C ASN A 162 -13.78 -11.94 4.72
N ALA A 163 -12.95 -12.95 4.98
CA ALA A 163 -13.37 -14.29 5.42
C ALA A 163 -13.52 -14.42 6.94
N LEU A 164 -13.27 -13.34 7.71
CA LEU A 164 -13.32 -13.36 9.17
C LEU A 164 -14.67 -13.84 9.69
N GLN A 165 -14.64 -14.86 10.54
CA GLN A 165 -15.77 -15.35 11.31
C GLN A 165 -15.66 -14.90 12.79
N ALA A 166 -16.77 -14.98 13.51
CA ALA A 166 -16.79 -14.62 14.92
C ALA A 166 -15.81 -15.50 15.74
N GLY A 167 -14.86 -14.88 16.43
CA GLY A 167 -13.86 -15.57 17.26
C GLY A 167 -12.51 -15.83 16.61
N GLU A 168 -12.34 -15.55 15.30
CA GLU A 168 -11.07 -15.79 14.59
C GLU A 168 -10.14 -14.58 14.56
N PHE A 169 -10.53 -13.46 15.20
CA PHE A 169 -9.75 -12.21 15.15
C PHE A 169 -8.30 -12.38 15.60
N GLY A 170 -8.04 -13.23 16.62
CA GLY A 170 -6.71 -13.35 17.21
C GLY A 170 -5.60 -13.84 16.25
N LEU A 171 -5.90 -14.71 15.32
CA LEU A 171 -4.92 -15.29 14.36
C LEU A 171 -4.88 -14.56 13.03
N THR A 172 -5.99 -13.97 12.60
CA THR A 172 -6.12 -13.33 11.28
C THR A 172 -5.12 -12.18 11.06
N PRO A 173 -4.86 -11.24 12.00
CA PRO A 173 -3.84 -10.20 11.82
C PRO A 173 -2.45 -10.78 11.62
N LEU A 174 -2.09 -11.86 12.32
CA LEU A 174 -0.79 -12.52 12.19
C LEU A 174 -0.62 -13.14 10.79
N ILE A 175 -1.67 -13.74 10.25
CA ILE A 175 -1.66 -14.29 8.89
C ILE A 175 -1.48 -13.16 7.86
N ILE A 176 -2.23 -12.06 8.01
CA ILE A 176 -2.15 -10.89 7.13
C ILE A 176 -0.74 -10.30 7.14
N ILE A 177 -0.16 -10.09 8.32
CA ILE A 177 1.19 -9.54 8.48
C ILE A 177 2.24 -10.53 7.95
N GLY A 178 2.14 -11.82 8.30
CA GLY A 178 3.06 -12.86 7.86
C GLY A 178 3.09 -12.98 6.33
N LEU A 179 1.92 -13.04 5.70
CA LEU A 179 1.81 -13.07 4.24
C LEU A 179 2.38 -11.82 3.59
N SER A 180 2.10 -10.64 4.17
CA SER A 180 2.66 -9.38 3.67
C SER A 180 4.18 -9.33 3.79
N CYS A 181 4.76 -9.86 4.85
CA CYS A 181 6.22 -9.97 5.02
C CYS A 181 6.85 -10.87 3.96
N ILE A 182 6.18 -11.97 3.56
CA ILE A 182 6.64 -12.87 2.50
C ILE A 182 6.80 -12.14 1.16
N TYR A 183 5.96 -11.15 0.87
CA TYR A 183 6.09 -10.33 -0.34
C TYR A 183 7.07 -9.16 -0.16
N LEU A 184 7.00 -8.48 0.97
CA LEU A 184 7.74 -7.25 1.21
C LEU A 184 9.24 -7.51 1.37
N LEU A 185 9.64 -8.52 2.15
CA LEU A 185 11.05 -8.78 2.44
C LEU A 185 11.85 -9.18 1.18
N PRO A 186 11.43 -10.17 0.35
CA PRO A 186 12.17 -10.50 -0.85
C PRO A 186 12.26 -9.34 -1.85
N SER A 187 11.16 -8.59 -2.01
CA SER A 187 11.13 -7.41 -2.88
C SER A 187 12.10 -6.33 -2.40
N TYR A 188 12.12 -6.07 -1.08
CA TYR A 188 13.03 -5.10 -0.47
C TYR A 188 14.51 -5.51 -0.64
N PHE A 189 14.87 -6.75 -0.29
CA PHE A 189 16.24 -7.23 -0.43
C PHE A 189 16.70 -7.27 -1.88
N SER A 190 15.83 -7.66 -2.81
CA SER A 190 16.12 -7.65 -4.23
C SER A 190 16.31 -6.21 -4.75
N ALA A 191 15.44 -5.28 -4.37
CA ALA A 191 15.56 -3.88 -4.72
C ALA A 191 16.86 -3.28 -4.21
N ARG A 192 17.18 -3.49 -2.92
CA ARG A 192 18.42 -3.03 -2.29
C ARG A 192 19.65 -3.58 -3.00
N LYS A 193 19.72 -4.91 -3.24
CA LYS A 193 20.84 -5.55 -3.94
C LYS A 193 21.03 -5.01 -5.35
N ASN A 194 19.93 -4.75 -6.06
CA ASN A 194 20.00 -4.17 -7.40
C ASN A 194 20.51 -2.73 -7.37
N PHE A 195 20.06 -1.95 -6.40
CA PHE A 195 20.50 -0.57 -6.21
C PHE A 195 21.98 -0.46 -5.84
N GLU A 196 22.48 -1.37 -4.99
CA GLU A 196 23.90 -1.42 -4.60
C GLU A 196 24.84 -1.76 -5.78
N LYS A 197 24.33 -2.45 -6.80
CA LYS A 197 25.11 -2.86 -7.99
C LYS A 197 25.16 -1.83 -9.10
N ILE A 198 24.46 -0.71 -8.99
CA ILE A 198 24.49 0.34 -10.03
C ILE A 198 25.89 0.95 -10.05
N GLU A 199 26.56 0.87 -11.20
CA GLU A 199 27.83 1.55 -11.45
C GLU A 199 27.54 2.92 -12.12
N PHE A 200 28.25 3.96 -11.70
CA PHE A 200 28.16 5.33 -12.21
C PHE A 200 29.49 5.76 -12.81
#